data_1298445e121dfae62af15e778c0a286e
#
_entry.id   1298445e121dfae62af15e778c0a286e
#
_cell.length_a   1.000
_cell.length_b   1.000
_cell.length_c   1.000
_cell.angle_alpha   90.00
_cell.angle_beta   90.00
_cell.angle_gamma   90.00
#
_symmetry.space_group_name_H-M   'P 1'
#
loop_
_entity.id
_entity.type
_entity.pdbx_description
1 polymer ?
#
loop_
_entity_poly.entity_id
_entity_poly.type
_entity_poly.pdbx_seq_one_letter_code
_entity_poly.pdbx_strand_id
1 'polypeptide(L)'
;PAAAVTSLAFVVAGVAVIARRRNGAPTVIYGLLVVAVGAGSLVQHGPNPSWQAYAHDLPIATLLAYVAAEAASDRFGRRLSPGWWLVVPLVMVPTVAAGSTVSTIVQAMLAALAIGLTIERARVHPQLRRATVVAAVLLASGALLGAIGDRTSICRPSSVVQGHALWHVLAAAGLWRLASTIGASAEKAPRRPESDSPPTSSDGTFRRPPT
;
A
#
# COMPACT_ATOMS: atom_id res chain seq x y z
N PRO A 1 4.92 -26.21 0.55
CA PRO A 1 4.63 -25.91 -0.87
C PRO A 1 3.42 -24.96 -1.02
N ALA A 2 2.33 -25.14 -0.27
CA ALA A 2 1.11 -24.34 -0.43
C ALA A 2 1.33 -22.84 -0.19
N ALA A 3 2.05 -22.45 0.87
CA ALA A 3 2.35 -21.04 1.16
C ALA A 3 3.17 -20.38 0.04
N ALA A 4 4.14 -21.09 -0.55
CA ALA A 4 4.90 -20.57 -1.69
C ALA A 4 3.99 -20.31 -2.90
N VAL A 5 3.11 -21.26 -3.24
CA VAL A 5 2.19 -21.10 -4.38
C VAL A 5 1.20 -19.96 -4.13
N THR A 6 0.63 -19.88 -2.92
CA THR A 6 -0.32 -18.82 -2.59
C THR A 6 0.31 -17.43 -2.47
N SER A 7 1.63 -17.31 -2.33
CA SER A 7 2.35 -16.02 -2.46
C SER A 7 2.14 -15.38 -3.82
N LEU A 8 1.89 -16.16 -4.87
CA LEU A 8 1.55 -15.64 -6.21
C LEU A 8 0.24 -14.84 -6.21
N ALA A 9 -0.65 -15.02 -5.23
CA ALA A 9 -1.86 -14.22 -5.12
C ALA A 9 -1.55 -12.73 -4.97
N PHE A 10 -0.48 -12.37 -4.25
CA PHE A 10 -0.02 -10.98 -4.15
C PHE A 10 0.51 -10.47 -5.49
N VAL A 11 1.24 -11.29 -6.23
CA VAL A 11 1.75 -10.90 -7.56
C VAL A 11 0.58 -10.62 -8.49
N VAL A 12 -0.41 -11.52 -8.54
CA VAL A 12 -1.63 -11.34 -9.35
C VAL A 12 -2.41 -10.09 -8.93
N ALA A 13 -2.58 -9.88 -7.61
CA ALA A 13 -3.27 -8.70 -7.09
C ALA A 13 -2.53 -7.41 -7.46
N GLY A 14 -1.20 -7.36 -7.30
CA GLY A 14 -0.40 -6.21 -7.63
C GLY A 14 -0.40 -5.88 -9.13
N VAL A 15 -0.26 -6.88 -9.98
CA VAL A 15 -0.35 -6.72 -11.45
C VAL A 15 -1.75 -6.22 -11.84
N ALA A 16 -2.82 -6.78 -11.26
CA ALA A 16 -4.18 -6.32 -11.51
C ALA A 16 -4.41 -4.86 -11.08
N VAL A 17 -3.77 -4.42 -9.99
CA VAL A 17 -3.78 -3.03 -9.54
C VAL A 17 -3.07 -2.13 -10.56
N ILE A 18 -1.87 -2.52 -11.01
CA ILE A 18 -1.09 -1.77 -12.00
C ILE A 18 -1.86 -1.65 -13.32
N ALA A 19 -2.47 -2.73 -13.80
CA ALA A 19 -3.21 -2.77 -15.05
C ALA A 19 -4.42 -1.80 -15.04
N ARG A 20 -5.04 -1.59 -13.88
CA ARG A 20 -6.20 -0.68 -13.76
C ARG A 20 -5.85 0.80 -13.80
N ARG A 21 -4.65 1.21 -13.46
CA ARG A 21 -4.10 2.59 -13.47
C ARG A 21 -5.07 3.70 -12.99
N ARG A 22 -6.01 3.38 -12.09
CA ARG A 22 -7.17 4.24 -11.76
C ARG A 22 -6.78 5.64 -11.28
N ASN A 23 -5.72 5.75 -10.49
CA ASN A 23 -5.32 7.00 -9.83
C ASN A 23 -3.86 7.37 -10.14
N GLY A 24 -3.35 6.99 -11.31
CA GLY A 24 -2.02 7.36 -11.78
C GLY A 24 -0.86 6.71 -11.01
N ALA A 25 0.23 7.45 -10.86
CA ALA A 25 1.47 6.97 -10.26
C ALA A 25 1.31 6.37 -8.84
N PRO A 26 0.52 6.92 -7.91
CA PRO A 26 0.35 6.33 -6.59
C PRO A 26 -0.14 4.89 -6.63
N THR A 27 -1.12 4.59 -7.50
CA THR A 27 -1.66 3.22 -7.64
C THR A 27 -0.64 2.27 -8.27
N VAL A 28 0.18 2.76 -9.21
CA VAL A 28 1.24 1.95 -9.83
C VAL A 28 2.31 1.60 -8.79
N ILE A 29 2.78 2.57 -8.00
CA ILE A 29 3.76 2.34 -6.93
C ILE A 29 3.22 1.33 -5.91
N TYR A 30 1.98 1.53 -5.46
CA TYR A 30 1.32 0.59 -4.56
C TYR A 30 1.28 -0.83 -5.14
N GLY A 31 0.87 -0.97 -6.40
CA GLY A 31 0.83 -2.28 -7.07
C GLY A 31 2.20 -2.94 -7.18
N LEU A 32 3.25 -2.17 -7.47
CA LEU A 32 4.63 -2.67 -7.48
C LEU A 32 5.07 -3.17 -6.10
N LEU A 33 4.70 -2.47 -5.03
CA LEU A 33 4.99 -2.90 -3.66
C LEU A 33 4.25 -4.18 -3.31
N VAL A 34 2.99 -4.35 -3.74
CA VAL A 34 2.23 -5.59 -3.55
C VAL A 34 2.88 -6.76 -4.33
N VAL A 35 3.37 -6.53 -5.55
CA VAL A 35 4.15 -7.53 -6.30
C VAL A 35 5.42 -7.89 -5.55
N ALA A 36 6.15 -6.91 -5.01
CA ALA A 36 7.37 -7.14 -4.25
C ALA A 36 7.11 -7.96 -2.96
N VAL A 37 5.99 -7.73 -2.26
CA VAL A 37 5.55 -8.57 -1.13
C VAL A 37 5.36 -10.01 -1.58
N GLY A 38 4.70 -10.24 -2.72
CA GLY A 38 4.49 -11.58 -3.27
C GLY A 38 5.80 -12.28 -3.63
N ALA A 39 6.72 -11.55 -4.28
CA ALA A 39 8.05 -12.08 -4.64
C ALA A 39 8.87 -12.43 -3.39
N GLY A 40 8.90 -11.55 -2.39
CA GLY A 40 9.58 -11.80 -1.12
C GLY A 40 8.99 -12.98 -0.35
N SER A 41 7.66 -13.06 -0.30
CA SER A 41 6.94 -14.20 0.30
C SER A 41 7.26 -15.53 -0.43
N LEU A 42 7.37 -15.49 -1.76
CA LEU A 42 7.75 -16.67 -2.54
C LEU A 42 9.18 -17.12 -2.20
N VAL A 43 10.11 -16.18 -2.05
CA VAL A 43 11.50 -16.47 -1.62
C VAL A 43 11.52 -17.11 -0.23
N GLN A 44 10.76 -16.55 0.71
CA GLN A 44 10.67 -17.02 2.10
C GLN A 44 10.11 -18.44 2.19
N HIS A 45 9.03 -18.74 1.48
CA HIS A 45 8.30 -20.01 1.58
C HIS A 45 8.74 -21.05 0.55
N GLY A 46 9.56 -20.65 -0.43
CA GLY A 46 10.09 -21.52 -1.48
C GLY A 46 11.55 -21.88 -1.24
N PRO A 47 12.52 -21.21 -1.91
CA PRO A 47 13.93 -21.56 -1.83
C PRO A 47 14.56 -21.31 -0.46
N ASN A 48 14.04 -20.38 0.31
CA ASN A 48 14.43 -20.05 1.68
C ASN A 48 15.95 -19.84 1.88
N PRO A 49 16.62 -18.97 1.10
CA PRO A 49 18.04 -18.68 1.25
C PRO A 49 18.32 -17.90 2.54
N SER A 50 19.59 -17.80 2.96
CA SER A 50 19.98 -17.10 4.20
C SER A 50 19.56 -15.63 4.27
N TRP A 51 19.33 -14.96 3.15
CA TRP A 51 18.85 -13.58 3.04
C TRP A 51 17.31 -13.45 2.91
N GLN A 52 16.56 -14.56 3.01
CA GLN A 52 15.11 -14.60 2.79
C GLN A 52 14.33 -13.62 3.67
N ALA A 53 14.78 -13.39 4.92
CA ALA A 53 14.12 -12.44 5.82
C ALA A 53 14.13 -11.01 5.26
N TYR A 54 15.22 -10.59 4.62
CA TYR A 54 15.25 -9.28 3.96
C TYR A 54 14.31 -9.22 2.77
N ALA A 55 14.28 -10.27 1.95
CA ALA A 55 13.40 -10.33 0.79
C ALA A 55 11.90 -10.26 1.19
N HIS A 56 11.55 -10.82 2.33
CA HIS A 56 10.20 -10.86 2.86
C HIS A 56 9.82 -9.58 3.61
N ASP A 57 10.65 -9.16 4.56
CA ASP A 57 10.27 -8.14 5.53
C ASP A 57 10.38 -6.71 4.98
N LEU A 58 11.36 -6.44 4.10
CA LEU A 58 11.53 -5.10 3.53
C LEU A 58 10.34 -4.67 2.67
N PRO A 59 9.80 -5.48 1.74
CA PRO A 59 8.62 -5.08 0.97
C PRO A 59 7.38 -4.90 1.84
N ILE A 60 7.17 -5.73 2.85
CA ILE A 60 6.03 -5.62 3.76
C ILE A 60 6.08 -4.29 4.51
N ALA A 61 7.21 -3.98 5.16
CA ALA A 61 7.39 -2.74 5.89
C ALA A 61 7.24 -1.52 4.97
N THR A 62 7.80 -1.58 3.76
CA THR A 62 7.69 -0.50 2.78
C THR A 62 6.25 -0.28 2.32
N LEU A 63 5.50 -1.35 2.07
CA LEU A 63 4.08 -1.27 1.72
C LEU A 63 3.25 -0.65 2.86
N LEU A 64 3.49 -1.09 4.11
CA LEU A 64 2.81 -0.54 5.28
C LEU A 64 3.10 0.95 5.45
N ALA A 65 4.36 1.36 5.31
CA ALA A 65 4.76 2.76 5.35
C ALA A 65 4.13 3.57 4.21
N TYR A 66 4.06 3.01 3.02
CA TYR A 66 3.41 3.66 1.88
C TYR A 66 1.92 3.90 2.14
N VAL A 67 1.20 2.90 2.65
CA VAL A 67 -0.21 3.03 3.02
C VAL A 67 -0.40 4.07 4.12
N ALA A 68 0.46 4.07 5.15
CA ALA A 68 0.43 5.06 6.21
C ALA A 68 0.67 6.49 5.67
N ALA A 69 1.63 6.65 4.74
CA ALA A 69 1.94 7.92 4.10
C ALA A 69 0.77 8.47 3.28
N GLU A 70 0.15 7.63 2.47
CA GLU A 70 -1.03 8.01 1.68
C GLU A 70 -2.19 8.46 2.59
N ALA A 71 -2.43 7.73 3.69
CA ALA A 71 -3.47 8.09 4.63
C ALA A 71 -3.14 9.39 5.40
N ALA A 72 -1.88 9.58 5.81
CA ALA A 72 -1.41 10.77 6.49
C ALA A 72 -1.47 12.02 5.59
N SER A 73 -1.16 11.87 4.30
CA SER A 73 -1.21 12.98 3.33
C SER A 73 -2.58 13.64 3.27
N ASP A 74 -3.63 12.84 3.33
CA ASP A 74 -5.01 13.35 3.34
C ASP A 74 -5.36 14.07 4.65
N ARG A 75 -4.86 13.55 5.77
CA ARG A 75 -5.12 14.13 7.09
C ARG A 75 -4.46 15.50 7.27
N PHE A 76 -3.24 15.64 6.75
CA PHE A 76 -2.45 16.86 6.92
C PHE A 76 -2.58 17.84 5.74
N GLY A 77 -3.36 17.51 4.71
CA GLY A 77 -3.53 18.34 3.51
C GLY A 77 -2.24 18.58 2.73
N ARG A 78 -1.17 17.84 3.03
CA ARG A 78 0.16 17.96 2.41
C ARG A 78 0.56 16.60 1.88
N ARG A 79 0.86 16.52 0.60
CA ARG A 79 1.52 15.34 0.05
C ARG A 79 2.90 15.24 0.66
N LEU A 80 3.14 14.16 1.38
CA LEU A 80 4.47 13.85 1.86
C LEU A 80 5.39 13.68 0.64
N SER A 81 6.62 14.15 0.74
CA SER A 81 7.61 14.03 -0.35
C SER A 81 7.64 12.59 -0.88
N PRO A 82 7.65 12.39 -2.21
CA PRO A 82 7.51 11.05 -2.80
C PRO A 82 8.56 10.02 -2.38
N GLY A 83 9.58 10.42 -1.65
CA GLY A 83 10.67 9.53 -1.27
C GLY A 83 10.73 9.16 0.21
N TRP A 84 9.93 9.78 1.08
CA TRP A 84 10.13 9.56 2.52
C TRP A 84 9.86 8.10 2.94
N TRP A 85 8.93 7.41 2.30
CA TRP A 85 8.63 6.02 2.57
C TRP A 85 9.77 5.06 2.19
N LEU A 86 10.71 5.51 1.34
CA LEU A 86 11.95 4.76 1.03
C LEU A 86 12.92 4.69 2.23
N VAL A 87 12.78 5.60 3.21
CA VAL A 87 13.57 5.56 4.44
C VAL A 87 13.27 4.29 5.24
N VAL A 88 12.05 3.78 5.16
CA VAL A 88 11.62 2.59 5.91
C VAL A 88 12.44 1.34 5.58
N PRO A 89 12.70 0.97 4.31
CA PRO A 89 13.58 -0.16 4.01
C PRO A 89 14.98 0.01 4.62
N LEU A 90 15.54 1.23 4.62
CA LEU A 90 16.84 1.51 5.21
C LEU A 90 16.86 1.27 6.73
N VAL A 91 15.78 1.66 7.42
CA VAL A 91 15.62 1.41 8.86
C VAL A 91 15.37 -0.08 9.12
N MET A 92 14.66 -0.76 8.23
CA MET A 92 14.34 -2.19 8.39
C MET A 92 15.57 -3.09 8.22
N VAL A 93 16.59 -2.71 7.45
CA VAL A 93 17.81 -3.53 7.28
C VAL A 93 18.45 -3.87 8.64
N PRO A 94 18.78 -2.92 9.51
CA PRO A 94 19.33 -3.25 10.83
C PRO A 94 18.34 -3.99 11.75
N THR A 95 17.02 -3.75 11.62
CA THR A 95 16.02 -4.46 12.43
C THR A 95 15.91 -5.94 12.05
N VAL A 96 15.99 -6.27 10.76
CA VAL A 96 16.06 -7.65 10.28
C VAL A 96 17.35 -8.32 10.74
N ALA A 97 18.50 -7.60 10.68
CA ALA A 97 19.78 -8.09 11.18
C ALA A 97 19.76 -8.36 12.69
N ALA A 98 18.99 -7.58 13.47
CA ALA A 98 18.84 -7.78 14.91
C ALA A 98 17.98 -9.01 15.29
N GLY A 99 17.29 -9.61 14.32
CA GLY A 99 16.55 -10.86 14.49
C GLY A 99 15.04 -10.73 14.23
N SER A 100 14.41 -11.89 14.07
CA SER A 100 12.99 -11.99 13.65
C SER A 100 12.03 -11.32 14.64
N THR A 101 12.30 -11.40 15.95
CA THR A 101 11.45 -10.76 16.96
C THR A 101 11.43 -9.25 16.81
N VAL A 102 12.59 -8.61 16.60
CA VAL A 102 12.71 -7.16 16.43
C VAL A 102 12.00 -6.73 15.14
N SER A 103 12.27 -7.45 14.04
CA SER A 103 11.61 -7.20 12.76
C SER A 103 10.09 -7.30 12.85
N THR A 104 9.57 -8.35 13.52
CA THR A 104 8.12 -8.56 13.72
C THR A 104 7.49 -7.43 14.54
N ILE A 105 8.14 -6.98 15.62
CA ILE A 105 7.62 -5.88 16.44
C ILE A 105 7.53 -4.59 15.61
N VAL A 106 8.57 -4.25 14.87
CA VAL A 106 8.58 -3.04 14.04
C VAL A 106 7.51 -3.11 12.94
N GLN A 107 7.35 -4.25 12.29
CA GLN A 107 6.29 -4.46 11.31
C GLN A 107 4.89 -4.35 11.94
N ALA A 108 4.69 -4.90 13.14
CA ALA A 108 3.42 -4.79 13.87
C ALA A 108 3.09 -3.33 14.22
N MET A 109 4.09 -2.54 14.63
CA MET A 109 3.92 -1.10 14.89
C MET A 109 3.56 -0.33 13.62
N LEU A 110 4.24 -0.62 12.50
CA LEU A 110 3.93 -0.01 11.20
C LEU A 110 2.53 -0.40 10.73
N ALA A 111 2.13 -1.66 10.92
CA ALA A 111 0.78 -2.13 10.59
C ALA A 111 -0.28 -1.42 11.43
N ALA A 112 -0.08 -1.29 12.73
CA ALA A 112 -0.98 -0.56 13.63
C ALA A 112 -1.13 0.91 13.21
N LEU A 113 -0.03 1.58 12.86
CA LEU A 113 -0.02 2.95 12.36
C LEU A 113 -0.79 3.05 11.03
N ALA A 114 -0.50 2.18 10.06
CA ALA A 114 -1.17 2.17 8.76
C ALA A 114 -2.68 1.93 8.90
N ILE A 115 -3.07 0.99 9.75
CA ILE A 115 -4.48 0.67 10.05
C ILE A 115 -5.16 1.89 10.69
N GLY A 116 -4.57 2.47 11.74
CA GLY A 116 -5.13 3.62 12.45
C GLY A 116 -5.36 4.81 11.52
N LEU A 117 -4.36 5.19 10.73
CA LEU A 117 -4.46 6.28 9.75
C LEU A 117 -5.47 5.98 8.64
N THR A 118 -5.54 4.74 8.17
CA THR A 118 -6.51 4.33 7.13
C THR A 118 -7.95 4.37 7.65
N ILE A 119 -8.18 3.95 8.90
CA ILE A 119 -9.49 4.04 9.56
C ILE A 119 -9.90 5.50 9.72
N GLU A 120 -8.99 6.34 10.21
CA GLU A 120 -9.26 7.76 10.40
C GLU A 120 -9.58 8.45 9.05
N ARG A 121 -8.82 8.13 8.03
CA ARG A 121 -9.08 8.57 6.66
C ARG A 121 -10.48 8.16 6.18
N ALA A 122 -10.90 6.92 6.43
CA ALA A 122 -12.23 6.42 6.04
C ALA A 122 -13.38 7.04 6.86
N ARG A 123 -13.10 7.55 8.08
CA ARG A 123 -14.07 8.32 8.87
C ARG A 123 -14.31 9.70 8.26
N VAL A 124 -13.25 10.35 7.81
CA VAL A 124 -13.32 11.70 7.19
C VAL A 124 -13.84 11.64 5.75
N HIS A 125 -13.56 10.54 5.02
CA HIS A 125 -13.94 10.35 3.62
C HIS A 125 -14.90 9.15 3.46
N PRO A 126 -16.23 9.34 3.60
CA PRO A 126 -17.22 8.25 3.58
C PRO A 126 -17.19 7.38 2.33
N GLN A 127 -16.78 7.95 1.18
CA GLN A 127 -16.65 7.23 -0.09
C GLN A 127 -15.58 6.12 -0.05
N LEU A 128 -14.58 6.22 0.86
CA LEU A 128 -13.53 5.22 1.03
C LEU A 128 -13.93 4.11 2.00
N ARG A 129 -14.99 4.33 2.80
CA ARG A 129 -15.38 3.48 3.94
C ARG A 129 -15.62 2.03 3.54
N ARG A 130 -16.41 1.82 2.47
CA ARG A 130 -16.73 0.45 2.01
C ARG A 130 -15.47 -0.33 1.62
N ALA A 131 -14.56 0.30 0.86
CA ALA A 131 -13.33 -0.35 0.43
C ALA A 131 -12.42 -0.66 1.63
N THR A 132 -12.27 0.28 2.56
CA THR A 132 -11.49 0.12 3.79
C THR A 132 -12.06 -0.99 4.67
N VAL A 133 -13.37 -1.03 4.91
CA VAL A 133 -14.00 -2.07 5.74
C VAL A 133 -13.82 -3.45 5.12
N VAL A 134 -14.07 -3.61 3.82
CA VAL A 134 -13.89 -4.90 3.14
C VAL A 134 -12.42 -5.34 3.20
N ALA A 135 -11.47 -4.43 2.97
CA ALA A 135 -10.05 -4.74 3.09
C ALA A 135 -9.69 -5.16 4.51
N ALA A 136 -10.17 -4.43 5.53
CA ALA A 136 -9.93 -4.74 6.94
C ALA A 136 -10.49 -6.12 7.34
N VAL A 137 -11.70 -6.46 6.91
CA VAL A 137 -12.30 -7.77 7.18
C VAL A 137 -11.48 -8.88 6.54
N LEU A 138 -11.08 -8.73 5.27
CA LEU A 138 -10.26 -9.74 4.58
C LEU A 138 -8.90 -9.92 5.27
N LEU A 139 -8.21 -8.83 5.61
CA LEU A 139 -6.92 -8.86 6.30
C LEU A 139 -7.05 -9.48 7.69
N ALA A 140 -8.04 -9.07 8.48
CA ALA A 140 -8.27 -9.61 9.82
C ALA A 140 -8.63 -11.10 9.80
N SER A 141 -9.53 -11.50 8.90
CA SER A 141 -9.91 -12.92 8.75
C SER A 141 -8.71 -13.78 8.33
N GLY A 142 -7.90 -13.29 7.41
CA GLY A 142 -6.69 -13.98 6.99
C GLY A 142 -5.68 -14.11 8.13
N ALA A 143 -5.41 -13.01 8.88
CA ALA A 143 -4.51 -13.01 10.01
C ALA A 143 -4.97 -13.99 11.11
N LEU A 144 -6.27 -14.04 11.39
CA LEU A 144 -6.85 -14.97 12.35
C LEU A 144 -6.67 -16.42 11.90
N LEU A 145 -6.97 -16.73 10.63
CA LEU A 145 -6.81 -18.08 10.08
C LEU A 145 -5.34 -18.50 10.04
N GLY A 146 -4.42 -17.60 9.70
CA GLY A 146 -2.99 -17.83 9.78
C GLY A 146 -2.55 -18.17 11.20
N ALA A 147 -2.92 -17.34 12.19
CA ALA A 147 -2.56 -17.51 13.59
C ALA A 147 -3.14 -18.81 14.21
N ILE A 148 -4.36 -19.19 13.83
CA ILE A 148 -4.97 -20.45 14.24
C ILE A 148 -4.21 -21.61 13.59
N GLY A 149 -3.93 -21.53 12.28
CA GLY A 149 -3.20 -22.55 11.56
C GLY A 149 -1.83 -22.86 12.15
N ASP A 150 -1.08 -21.81 12.50
CA ASP A 150 0.27 -21.95 13.08
C ASP A 150 0.29 -22.52 14.50
N ARG A 151 -0.82 -22.41 15.25
CA ARG A 151 -0.92 -22.82 16.65
C ARG A 151 -1.65 -24.13 16.89
N THR A 152 -2.29 -24.70 15.87
CA THR A 152 -3.13 -25.89 16.03
C THR A 152 -2.63 -27.03 15.16
N SER A 153 -2.79 -28.27 15.65
CA SER A 153 -2.51 -29.50 14.89
C SER A 153 -3.45 -29.75 13.70
N ILE A 154 -4.38 -28.83 13.45
CA ILE A 154 -5.31 -28.89 12.31
C ILE A 154 -4.56 -28.69 10.98
N CYS A 155 -3.47 -27.92 10.99
CA CYS A 155 -2.60 -27.76 9.82
C CYS A 155 -1.60 -28.91 9.71
N ARG A 156 -1.94 -29.92 8.92
CA ARG A 156 -0.97 -30.95 8.53
C ARG A 156 0.01 -30.37 7.51
N PRO A 157 1.33 -30.58 7.61
CA PRO A 157 2.32 -30.07 6.66
C PRO A 157 2.08 -30.52 5.21
N SER A 158 1.39 -31.66 5.02
CA SER A 158 1.02 -32.21 3.72
C SER A 158 -0.35 -31.73 3.20
N SER A 159 -1.12 -30.96 4.00
CA SER A 159 -2.41 -30.43 3.57
C SER A 159 -2.26 -29.31 2.57
N VAL A 160 -3.10 -29.31 1.53
CA VAL A 160 -3.22 -28.19 0.59
C VAL A 160 -3.91 -27.00 1.26
N VAL A 161 -4.76 -27.24 2.26
CA VAL A 161 -5.44 -26.21 3.05
C VAL A 161 -4.63 -25.95 4.31
N GLN A 162 -3.78 -24.94 4.25
CA GLN A 162 -2.98 -24.45 5.38
C GLN A 162 -3.46 -23.04 5.77
N GLY A 163 -3.60 -22.76 7.06
CA GLY A 163 -4.03 -21.44 7.56
C GLY A 163 -3.19 -20.30 7.00
N HIS A 164 -1.87 -20.51 6.92
CA HIS A 164 -0.94 -19.53 6.36
C HIS A 164 -1.14 -19.31 4.83
N ALA A 165 -1.48 -20.36 4.09
CA ALA A 165 -1.81 -20.23 2.67
C ALA A 165 -3.11 -19.44 2.46
N LEU A 166 -4.13 -19.66 3.29
CA LEU A 166 -5.37 -18.87 3.29
C LEU A 166 -5.10 -17.40 3.65
N TRP A 167 -4.19 -17.17 4.61
CA TRP A 167 -3.75 -15.82 4.93
C TRP A 167 -3.22 -15.08 3.69
N HIS A 168 -2.37 -15.70 2.88
CA HIS A 168 -1.85 -15.06 1.67
C HIS A 168 -2.96 -14.65 0.69
N VAL A 169 -3.93 -15.54 0.44
CA VAL A 169 -5.02 -15.26 -0.48
C VAL A 169 -5.92 -14.13 0.02
N LEU A 170 -6.31 -14.18 1.30
CA LEU A 170 -7.17 -13.15 1.90
C LEU A 170 -6.44 -11.82 2.03
N ALA A 171 -5.15 -11.83 2.37
CA ALA A 171 -4.34 -10.62 2.43
C ALA A 171 -4.18 -9.99 1.04
N ALA A 172 -3.90 -10.78 0.00
CA ALA A 172 -3.82 -10.29 -1.36
C ALA A 172 -5.15 -9.67 -1.84
N ALA A 173 -6.28 -10.31 -1.53
CA ALA A 173 -7.60 -9.78 -1.83
C ALA A 173 -7.89 -8.49 -1.04
N GLY A 174 -7.49 -8.42 0.23
CA GLY A 174 -7.59 -7.22 1.07
C GLY A 174 -6.78 -6.06 0.49
N LEU A 175 -5.54 -6.30 0.12
CA LEU A 175 -4.67 -5.30 -0.52
C LEU A 175 -5.23 -4.85 -1.88
N TRP A 176 -5.74 -5.78 -2.69
CA TRP A 176 -6.40 -5.43 -3.94
C TRP A 176 -7.64 -4.54 -3.73
N ARG A 177 -8.43 -4.77 -2.69
CA ARG A 177 -9.57 -3.91 -2.31
C ARG A 177 -9.09 -2.55 -1.82
N LEU A 178 -8.05 -2.50 -1.01
CA LEU A 178 -7.47 -1.26 -0.49
C LEU A 178 -6.92 -0.36 -1.61
N ALA A 179 -6.44 -0.93 -2.72
CA ALA A 179 -5.90 -0.19 -3.85
C ALA A 179 -6.86 0.89 -4.39
N SER A 180 -8.17 0.71 -4.27
CA SER A 180 -9.16 1.71 -4.70
C SER A 180 -9.17 2.98 -3.83
N THR A 181 -8.52 2.95 -2.68
CA THR A 181 -8.39 4.12 -1.79
C THR A 181 -7.09 4.89 -2.03
N ILE A 182 -6.11 4.28 -2.69
CA ILE A 182 -4.80 4.87 -2.97
C ILE A 182 -4.93 5.96 -4.04
N GLY A 183 -4.44 7.16 -3.75
CA GLY A 183 -4.52 8.31 -4.66
C GLY A 183 -5.92 8.93 -4.83
N ALA A 184 -6.96 8.37 -4.18
CA ALA A 184 -8.35 8.75 -4.42
C ALA A 184 -8.69 10.20 -4.02
N SER A 185 -7.94 10.80 -3.10
CA SER A 185 -8.18 12.18 -2.63
C SER A 185 -7.57 13.24 -3.54
N ALA A 186 -6.62 12.85 -4.38
CA ALA A 186 -5.95 13.76 -5.31
C ALA A 186 -6.89 14.25 -6.43
N GLU A 187 -7.94 13.50 -6.72
CA GLU A 187 -8.87 13.79 -7.83
C GLU A 187 -9.92 14.85 -7.49
N LYS A 188 -10.12 15.16 -6.19
CA LYS A 188 -11.16 16.09 -5.74
C LYS A 188 -10.71 17.52 -5.44
N ALA A 189 -9.47 17.88 -5.65
CA ALA A 189 -9.09 19.30 -5.66
C ALA A 189 -9.79 19.94 -6.87
N PRO A 190 -10.73 20.91 -6.68
CA PRO A 190 -11.31 21.64 -7.80
C PRO A 190 -10.13 22.19 -8.61
N ARG A 191 -10.12 21.94 -9.92
CA ARG A 191 -9.21 22.68 -10.79
C ARG A 191 -9.46 24.14 -10.46
N ARG A 192 -8.44 24.82 -9.96
CA ARG A 192 -8.50 26.27 -9.82
C ARG A 192 -9.04 26.79 -11.14
N PRO A 193 -10.13 27.57 -11.19
CA PRO A 193 -10.51 28.23 -12.42
C PRO A 193 -9.24 28.90 -12.90
N GLU A 194 -8.88 28.59 -14.13
CA GLU A 194 -7.79 29.29 -14.83
C GLU A 194 -8.20 30.76 -14.72
N SER A 195 -7.49 31.50 -13.86
CA SER A 195 -7.82 32.89 -13.59
C SER A 195 -7.81 33.55 -14.95
N ASP A 196 -8.98 34.08 -15.34
CA ASP A 196 -9.13 34.90 -16.53
C ASP A 196 -7.89 35.78 -16.63
N SER A 197 -7.07 35.48 -17.61
CA SER A 197 -5.98 36.36 -17.98
C SER A 197 -6.63 37.72 -18.26
N PRO A 198 -6.20 38.81 -17.64
CA PRO A 198 -6.81 40.08 -17.91
C PRO A 198 -6.80 40.33 -19.42
N PRO A 199 -7.90 40.84 -20.01
CA PRO A 199 -7.94 41.12 -21.42
C PRO A 199 -6.76 42.01 -21.75
N THR A 200 -5.90 41.53 -22.62
CA THR A 200 -4.85 42.36 -23.22
C THR A 200 -5.56 43.52 -23.98
N SER A 201 -5.63 44.66 -23.32
CA SER A 201 -6.10 45.90 -23.93
C SER A 201 -5.09 46.30 -25.02
N SER A 202 -5.27 45.79 -26.22
CA SER A 202 -4.63 46.30 -27.44
C SER A 202 -5.45 47.45 -27.99
N ASP A 203 -5.45 48.59 -27.30
CA ASP A 203 -5.97 49.83 -27.88
C ASP A 203 -4.94 50.95 -27.62
N GLY A 204 -3.84 50.85 -28.37
CA GLY A 204 -2.82 51.86 -28.50
C GLY A 204 -3.04 52.72 -29.74
N THR A 205 -4.15 53.40 -29.83
CA THR A 205 -4.27 54.51 -30.80
C THR A 205 -3.46 55.71 -30.32
N PHE A 206 -2.19 55.72 -30.72
CA PHE A 206 -1.32 56.87 -30.59
C PHE A 206 -1.78 57.94 -31.57
N ARG A 207 -2.62 58.92 -31.11
CA ARG A 207 -2.92 60.14 -31.88
C ARG A 207 -1.72 61.06 -31.77
N ARG A 208 -1.09 61.36 -32.93
CA ARG A 208 -0.13 62.44 -33.09
C ARG A 208 -0.86 63.81 -32.98
N PRO A 209 -0.29 64.83 -32.31
CA PRO A 209 -0.83 66.18 -32.34
C PRO A 209 -0.49 66.86 -33.68
N PRO A 210 -1.35 67.74 -34.20
CA PRO A 210 -1.08 68.50 -35.37
C PRO A 210 -0.08 69.65 -35.08
N THR A 211 0.76 69.93 -36.04
CA THR A 211 1.72 71.06 -36.13
C THR A 211 1.04 72.41 -36.19
#